data_6c915699b410177dcf08a55f0415b637
#
_entry.id   6c915699b410177dcf08a55f0415b637
#
_cell.length_a   1.000
_cell.length_b   1.000
_cell.length_c   1.000
_cell.angle_alpha   90.00
_cell.angle_beta   90.00
_cell.angle_gamma   90.00
#
_symmetry.space_group_name_H-M   'P 1'
#
loop_
_entity.id
_entity.type
_entity.pdbx_description
1 polymer ?
#
loop_
_entity_poly.entity_id
_entity_poly.type
_entity_poly.pdbx_seq_one_letter_code
_entity_poly.pdbx_strand_id
1 'polypeptide(L)'
;MRELERRRKAAAEDPTVAIDWEAKKHLKSVISNVGFDRAPFYQPHKLVTSPPRPSDVTLELLLASQAHIGHSTSVWNPANARYIFGIRQGIHIISLDVIAAHLRRAAKVVSEVTRRGGTVLFVGTRAGQDRSVVRAAQLAQGCHIFDKWIPGSLTNRHQLLNKCPTKLVNEFDQEVPGYEDQLTKMPALMPDLVVTLTVRDHYILLRECGQNHIPTIGIVDTDADPTWVTYPIPANDDSLRCTNVIAGVLGRAGQEGHQRRAAAAREGLVTYTSTVNLTPIERSREEDRDALYKRYRRGGRAGRRRAQG
;
A
#
# COMPACT_ATOMS: atom_id res chain seq x y z
N MET A 1 7.40 -31.50 -26.09
CA MET A 1 7.47 -32.06 -24.74
C MET A 1 8.38 -33.26 -24.62
N ARG A 2 8.20 -34.34 -25.40
CA ARG A 2 9.01 -35.58 -25.33
C ARG A 2 10.53 -35.39 -25.59
N GLU A 3 10.93 -34.43 -26.40
CA GLU A 3 12.33 -34.13 -26.70
C GLU A 3 13.05 -33.38 -25.56
N LEU A 4 12.34 -32.50 -24.86
CA LEU A 4 12.83 -31.81 -23.67
C LEU A 4 12.99 -32.78 -22.48
N GLU A 5 12.11 -33.75 -22.35
CA GLU A 5 12.24 -34.82 -21.35
C GLU A 5 13.38 -35.77 -21.65
N ARG A 6 13.62 -36.11 -22.93
CA ARG A 6 14.79 -36.89 -23.34
C ARG A 6 16.11 -36.16 -23.06
N ARG A 7 16.19 -34.85 -23.35
CA ARG A 7 17.36 -34.04 -23.01
C ARG A 7 17.58 -33.89 -21.50
N ARG A 8 16.52 -33.81 -20.72
CA ARG A 8 16.61 -33.80 -19.25
C ARG A 8 17.06 -35.13 -18.67
N LYS A 9 16.58 -36.27 -19.22
CA LYS A 9 17.04 -37.62 -18.83
C LYS A 9 18.49 -37.85 -19.22
N ALA A 10 18.90 -37.52 -20.45
CA ALA A 10 20.28 -37.65 -20.89
C ALA A 10 21.24 -36.77 -20.04
N ALA A 11 20.84 -35.56 -19.66
CA ALA A 11 21.64 -34.71 -18.80
C ALA A 11 21.67 -35.17 -17.31
N ALA A 12 20.69 -35.97 -16.88
CA ALA A 12 20.67 -36.55 -15.53
C ALA A 12 21.51 -37.85 -15.44
N GLU A 13 21.78 -38.48 -16.57
CA GLU A 13 22.57 -39.74 -16.65
C GLU A 13 24.07 -39.47 -16.87
N ASP A 14 24.46 -38.21 -17.17
CA ASP A 14 25.87 -37.89 -17.43
C ASP A 14 26.51 -37.26 -16.17
N PRO A 15 27.35 -38.00 -15.42
CA PRO A 15 27.98 -37.55 -14.19
C PRO A 15 28.86 -36.31 -14.38
N THR A 16 29.38 -36.08 -15.59
CA THR A 16 30.20 -34.90 -15.90
C THR A 16 29.37 -33.61 -15.87
N VAL A 17 28.10 -33.67 -16.31
CA VAL A 17 27.18 -32.51 -16.30
C VAL A 17 26.79 -32.11 -14.89
N ALA A 18 26.61 -33.07 -13.99
CA ALA A 18 26.30 -32.82 -12.58
C ALA A 18 27.49 -32.14 -11.86
N ILE A 19 28.72 -32.65 -12.10
CA ILE A 19 29.94 -32.05 -11.53
C ILE A 19 30.16 -30.62 -12.08
N ASP A 20 29.93 -30.41 -13.36
CA ASP A 20 30.06 -29.10 -14.00
C ASP A 20 29.01 -28.09 -13.45
N TRP A 21 27.81 -28.56 -13.15
CA TRP A 21 26.75 -27.72 -12.55
C TRP A 21 27.08 -27.34 -11.10
N GLU A 22 27.56 -28.29 -10.29
CA GLU A 22 27.97 -28.03 -8.91
C GLU A 22 29.19 -27.11 -8.86
N ALA A 23 30.18 -27.30 -9.70
CA ALA A 23 31.34 -26.44 -9.86
C ALA A 23 30.90 -25.00 -10.25
N LYS A 24 30.01 -24.87 -11.22
CA LYS A 24 29.46 -23.56 -11.62
C LYS A 24 28.63 -22.91 -10.52
N LYS A 25 27.84 -23.68 -9.76
CA LYS A 25 27.08 -23.20 -8.62
C LYS A 25 27.99 -22.69 -7.51
N HIS A 26 29.03 -23.44 -7.17
CA HIS A 26 30.05 -23.06 -6.21
C HIS A 26 30.82 -21.82 -6.66
N LEU A 27 31.28 -21.78 -7.91
CA LEU A 27 31.95 -20.62 -8.52
C LEU A 27 31.04 -19.36 -8.44
N LYS A 28 29.74 -19.51 -8.77
CA LYS A 28 28.77 -18.43 -8.69
C LYS A 28 28.58 -17.94 -7.26
N SER A 29 28.56 -18.81 -6.25
CA SER A 29 28.44 -18.44 -4.85
C SER A 29 29.67 -17.68 -4.33
N VAL A 30 30.87 -18.08 -4.77
CA VAL A 30 32.15 -17.42 -4.41
C VAL A 30 32.27 -16.06 -5.12
N ILE A 31 32.03 -16.04 -6.45
CA ILE A 31 32.17 -14.81 -7.24
C ILE A 31 31.04 -13.80 -6.96
N SER A 32 29.86 -14.25 -6.53
CA SER A 32 28.77 -13.31 -6.16
C SER A 32 29.15 -12.38 -5.01
N ASN A 33 30.09 -12.79 -4.14
CA ASN A 33 30.56 -12.00 -3.02
C ASN A 33 31.79 -11.15 -3.36
N VAL A 34 32.41 -11.35 -4.52
CA VAL A 34 33.64 -10.68 -4.99
C VAL A 34 33.33 -10.02 -6.32
N GLY A 35 32.47 -9.04 -6.32
CA GLY A 35 32.06 -8.35 -7.53
C GLY A 35 32.02 -6.85 -7.36
N PHE A 36 32.19 -6.12 -8.45
CA PHE A 36 31.90 -4.71 -8.49
C PHE A 36 30.38 -4.54 -8.34
N ASP A 37 29.94 -3.77 -7.33
CA ASP A 37 28.56 -3.36 -7.20
C ASP A 37 28.17 -2.52 -8.43
N ARG A 38 27.45 -3.13 -9.35
CA ARG A 38 26.81 -2.37 -10.42
C ARG A 38 25.83 -1.39 -9.80
N ALA A 39 25.80 -0.17 -10.32
CA ALA A 39 24.77 0.80 -10.02
C ALA A 39 23.39 0.12 -9.99
N PRO A 40 22.51 0.48 -9.06
CA PRO A 40 21.25 -0.20 -8.85
C PRO A 40 20.45 -0.29 -10.15
N PHE A 41 20.30 -1.51 -10.64
CA PHE A 41 19.58 -1.80 -11.86
C PHE A 41 18.07 -1.67 -11.60
N TYR A 42 17.35 -0.94 -12.45
CA TYR A 42 15.92 -0.79 -12.35
C TYR A 42 15.18 -2.14 -12.45
N GLN A 43 14.50 -2.53 -11.38
CA GLN A 43 13.78 -3.81 -11.27
C GLN A 43 12.33 -3.57 -10.87
N PRO A 44 11.42 -3.39 -11.84
CA PRO A 44 10.03 -3.00 -11.56
C PRO A 44 9.28 -3.98 -10.66
N HIS A 45 9.58 -5.28 -10.75
CA HIS A 45 8.96 -6.30 -9.91
C HIS A 45 9.34 -6.19 -8.42
N LYS A 46 10.54 -5.72 -8.11
CA LYS A 46 10.97 -5.47 -6.73
C LYS A 46 10.28 -4.26 -6.12
N LEU A 47 9.91 -3.27 -6.93
CA LEU A 47 9.23 -2.07 -6.46
C LEU A 47 7.81 -2.35 -5.94
N VAL A 48 7.18 -3.44 -6.39
CA VAL A 48 5.89 -3.88 -5.86
C VAL A 48 6.06 -4.53 -4.48
N THR A 49 7.05 -5.42 -4.34
CA THR A 49 7.27 -6.15 -3.07
C THR A 49 7.90 -5.29 -1.99
N SER A 50 8.88 -4.47 -2.38
CA SER A 50 9.65 -3.60 -1.49
C SER A 50 9.72 -2.18 -2.07
N PRO A 51 8.63 -1.39 -1.95
CA PRO A 51 8.60 -0.04 -2.48
C PRO A 51 9.54 0.89 -1.72
N PRO A 52 10.09 1.93 -2.40
CA PRO A 52 10.95 2.93 -1.77
C PRO A 52 10.17 3.80 -0.78
N ARG A 53 10.89 4.40 0.15
CA ARG A 53 10.32 5.41 1.04
C ARG A 53 10.02 6.70 0.24
N PRO A 54 9.09 7.55 0.72
CA PRO A 54 8.83 8.84 0.07
C PRO A 54 10.07 9.75 -0.04
N SER A 55 11.04 9.62 0.88
CA SER A 55 12.33 10.32 0.85
C SER A 55 13.26 9.84 -0.25
N ASP A 56 13.18 8.56 -0.59
CA ASP A 56 14.14 7.87 -1.46
C ASP A 56 13.71 7.89 -2.95
N VAL A 57 12.59 8.56 -3.23
CA VAL A 57 12.10 8.73 -4.61
C VAL A 57 12.98 9.73 -5.35
N THR A 58 13.74 9.22 -6.33
CA THR A 58 14.58 10.04 -7.23
C THR A 58 13.86 10.33 -8.53
N LEU A 59 14.30 11.40 -9.24
CA LEU A 59 13.79 11.73 -10.57
C LEU A 59 14.11 10.64 -11.59
N GLU A 60 15.24 9.98 -11.44
CA GLU A 60 15.66 8.84 -12.28
C GLU A 60 14.69 7.66 -12.16
N LEU A 61 14.22 7.36 -10.93
CA LEU A 61 13.22 6.32 -10.69
C LEU A 61 11.88 6.67 -11.36
N LEU A 62 11.45 7.93 -11.26
CA LEU A 62 10.23 8.40 -11.91
C LEU A 62 10.36 8.37 -13.43
N LEU A 63 11.52 8.73 -13.97
CA LEU A 63 11.80 8.63 -15.39
C LEU A 63 11.78 7.17 -15.89
N ALA A 64 12.45 6.27 -15.17
CA ALA A 64 12.49 4.84 -15.48
C ALA A 64 11.11 4.17 -15.39
N SER A 65 10.24 4.65 -14.52
CA SER A 65 8.86 4.19 -14.39
C SER A 65 7.91 4.79 -15.43
N GLN A 66 8.39 5.68 -16.32
CA GLN A 66 7.60 6.36 -17.35
C GLN A 66 6.51 7.29 -16.79
N ALA A 67 6.71 7.85 -15.60
CA ALA A 67 5.75 8.72 -14.95
C ALA A 67 5.52 10.05 -15.69
N HIS A 68 6.48 10.48 -16.50
CA HIS A 68 6.49 11.75 -17.23
C HIS A 68 5.70 11.72 -18.55
N ILE A 69 5.30 10.56 -19.04
CA ILE A 69 4.60 10.42 -20.31
C ILE A 69 3.11 10.67 -20.09
N GLY A 70 2.57 11.68 -20.72
CA GLY A 70 1.13 11.94 -20.73
C GLY A 70 0.47 11.47 -22.03
N HIS A 71 -0.76 11.91 -22.25
CA HIS A 71 -1.54 11.60 -23.44
C HIS A 71 -1.26 12.51 -24.63
N SER A 72 -1.87 12.18 -25.76
CA SER A 72 -1.84 12.95 -26.98
C SER A 72 -2.38 14.39 -26.78
N THR A 73 -1.81 15.34 -27.53
CA THR A 73 -2.26 16.74 -27.52
C THR A 73 -3.72 16.94 -27.93
N SER A 74 -4.33 15.96 -28.61
CA SER A 74 -5.74 16.01 -29.00
C SER A 74 -6.73 15.74 -27.87
N VAL A 75 -6.30 15.10 -26.79
CA VAL A 75 -7.15 14.62 -25.69
C VAL A 75 -6.92 15.36 -24.38
N TRP A 76 -5.97 16.32 -24.36
CA TRP A 76 -5.57 16.99 -23.13
C TRP A 76 -6.63 17.90 -22.53
N ASN A 77 -6.63 17.98 -21.20
CA ASN A 77 -7.46 18.92 -20.47
C ASN A 77 -6.63 20.20 -20.15
N PRO A 78 -7.11 21.41 -20.53
CA PRO A 78 -6.42 22.68 -20.27
C PRO A 78 -6.09 22.93 -18.79
N ALA A 79 -6.86 22.39 -17.86
CA ALA A 79 -6.60 22.51 -16.41
C ALA A 79 -5.24 21.93 -15.98
N ASN A 80 -4.67 21.01 -16.78
CA ASN A 80 -3.37 20.39 -16.56
C ASN A 80 -2.18 21.21 -17.14
N ALA A 81 -2.41 22.36 -17.78
CA ALA A 81 -1.35 23.16 -18.40
C ALA A 81 -0.17 23.44 -17.45
N ARG A 82 -0.46 23.66 -16.16
CA ARG A 82 0.54 23.92 -15.11
C ARG A 82 1.48 22.75 -14.78
N TYR A 83 1.13 21.53 -15.19
CA TYR A 83 1.89 20.32 -14.91
C TYR A 83 2.74 19.88 -16.10
N ILE A 84 2.44 20.41 -17.29
CA ILE A 84 3.07 20.02 -18.54
C ILE A 84 4.40 20.75 -18.68
N PHE A 85 5.48 20.00 -18.90
CA PHE A 85 6.80 20.52 -19.22
C PHE A 85 6.91 20.92 -20.68
N GLY A 86 6.32 20.14 -21.59
CA GLY A 86 6.38 20.39 -23.03
C GLY A 86 5.68 19.31 -23.84
N ILE A 87 5.88 19.38 -25.16
CA ILE A 87 5.29 18.44 -26.12
C ILE A 87 6.42 17.81 -26.92
N ARG A 88 6.37 16.49 -27.08
CA ARG A 88 7.29 15.75 -27.93
C ARG A 88 6.51 14.73 -28.78
N GLN A 89 6.67 14.82 -30.09
CA GLN A 89 5.98 13.94 -31.05
C GLN A 89 4.46 13.85 -30.86
N GLY A 90 3.80 14.99 -30.54
CA GLY A 90 2.37 15.03 -30.30
C GLY A 90 1.88 14.47 -28.97
N ILE A 91 2.81 14.16 -28.05
CA ILE A 91 2.52 13.67 -26.70
C ILE A 91 2.96 14.73 -25.69
N HIS A 92 2.14 14.95 -24.67
CA HIS A 92 2.50 15.82 -23.55
C HIS A 92 3.52 15.14 -22.62
N ILE A 93 4.49 15.91 -22.18
CA ILE A 93 5.50 15.50 -21.18
C ILE A 93 5.19 16.22 -19.88
N ILE A 94 4.96 15.45 -18.81
CA ILE A 94 4.70 16.00 -17.48
C ILE A 94 6.04 16.26 -16.77
N SER A 95 6.12 17.37 -16.02
CA SER A 95 7.33 17.74 -15.28
C SER A 95 7.60 16.76 -14.13
N LEU A 96 8.76 16.11 -14.13
CA LEU A 96 9.19 15.18 -13.09
C LEU A 96 9.33 15.84 -11.71
N ASP A 97 9.79 17.07 -11.65
CA ASP A 97 9.92 17.83 -10.40
C ASP A 97 8.55 18.06 -9.75
N VAL A 98 7.55 18.38 -10.57
CA VAL A 98 6.19 18.58 -10.13
C VAL A 98 5.59 17.25 -9.64
N ILE A 99 5.82 16.15 -10.37
CA ILE A 99 5.40 14.80 -9.92
C ILE A 99 6.00 14.50 -8.54
N ALA A 100 7.30 14.66 -8.37
CA ALA A 100 8.00 14.37 -7.11
C ALA A 100 7.47 15.25 -5.96
N ALA A 101 7.22 16.54 -6.21
CA ALA A 101 6.70 17.45 -5.20
C ALA A 101 5.28 17.06 -4.75
N HIS A 102 4.38 16.76 -5.70
CA HIS A 102 3.01 16.33 -5.43
C HIS A 102 2.96 14.97 -4.74
N LEU A 103 3.79 14.00 -5.18
CA LEU A 103 3.89 12.69 -4.56
C LEU A 103 4.36 12.78 -3.09
N ARG A 104 5.38 13.61 -2.79
CA ARG A 104 5.84 13.83 -1.41
C ARG A 104 4.77 14.50 -0.55
N ARG A 105 3.99 15.44 -1.12
CA ARG A 105 2.86 16.05 -0.43
C ARG A 105 1.78 15.03 -0.11
N ALA A 106 1.37 14.22 -1.07
CA ALA A 106 0.40 13.14 -0.90
C ALA A 106 0.88 12.12 0.14
N ALA A 107 2.14 11.72 0.09
CA ALA A 107 2.74 10.81 1.06
C ALA A 107 2.70 11.33 2.50
N LYS A 108 2.93 12.65 2.71
CA LYS A 108 2.77 13.28 4.03
C LYS A 108 1.32 13.18 4.53
N VAL A 109 0.34 13.42 3.65
CA VAL A 109 -1.08 13.30 4.02
C VAL A 109 -1.41 11.88 4.44
N VAL A 110 -1.02 10.86 3.65
CA VAL A 110 -1.23 9.44 3.99
C VAL A 110 -0.59 9.11 5.35
N SER A 111 0.67 9.51 5.56
CA SER A 111 1.40 9.25 6.81
C SER A 111 0.72 9.92 8.03
N GLU A 112 0.18 11.12 7.90
CA GLU A 112 -0.50 11.79 9.00
C GLU A 112 -1.91 11.22 9.27
N VAL A 113 -2.64 10.78 8.24
CA VAL A 113 -3.93 10.11 8.40
C VAL A 113 -3.74 8.79 9.14
N THR A 114 -2.79 7.96 8.73
CA THR A 114 -2.50 6.68 9.39
C THR A 114 -1.93 6.86 10.81
N ARG A 115 -1.13 7.90 11.05
CA ARG A 115 -0.65 8.24 12.39
C ARG A 115 -1.79 8.58 13.34
N ARG A 116 -2.84 9.21 12.84
CA ARG A 116 -4.06 9.55 13.62
C ARG A 116 -5.07 8.40 13.71
N GLY A 117 -4.71 7.20 13.25
CA GLY A 117 -5.59 6.03 13.28
C GLY A 117 -6.65 5.99 12.18
N GLY A 118 -6.56 6.89 11.19
CA GLY A 118 -7.48 6.91 10.05
C GLY A 118 -7.22 5.76 9.08
N THR A 119 -8.28 5.33 8.42
CA THR A 119 -8.27 4.26 7.41
C THR A 119 -8.10 4.82 6.00
N VAL A 120 -7.21 4.21 5.22
CA VAL A 120 -6.94 4.57 3.82
C VAL A 120 -7.50 3.51 2.91
N LEU A 121 -8.30 3.90 1.92
CA LEU A 121 -8.82 3.02 0.88
C LEU A 121 -8.03 3.23 -0.42
N PHE A 122 -7.40 2.16 -0.91
CA PHE A 122 -6.72 2.15 -2.21
C PHE A 122 -7.63 1.56 -3.28
N VAL A 123 -7.79 2.28 -4.39
CA VAL A 123 -8.66 1.88 -5.50
C VAL A 123 -7.89 1.91 -6.82
N GLY A 124 -7.92 0.79 -7.55
CA GLY A 124 -7.32 0.69 -8.87
C GLY A 124 -7.88 -0.51 -9.61
N THR A 125 -8.73 -0.25 -10.59
CA THR A 125 -9.55 -1.27 -11.27
C THR A 125 -9.01 -1.70 -12.63
N ARG A 126 -7.94 -1.06 -13.13
CA ARG A 126 -7.32 -1.47 -14.39
C ARG A 126 -6.57 -2.79 -14.25
N ALA A 127 -6.58 -3.57 -15.30
CA ALA A 127 -5.89 -4.85 -15.35
C ALA A 127 -4.39 -4.71 -14.99
N GLY A 128 -3.90 -5.53 -14.06
CA GLY A 128 -2.52 -5.54 -13.60
C GLY A 128 -2.21 -4.57 -12.45
N GLN A 129 -3.15 -3.76 -11.98
CA GLN A 129 -3.00 -2.91 -10.80
C GLN A 129 -3.30 -3.64 -9.47
N ASP A 130 -3.90 -4.83 -9.53
CA ASP A 130 -4.33 -5.65 -8.41
C ASP A 130 -3.23 -5.84 -7.36
N ARG A 131 -2.05 -6.29 -7.80
CA ARG A 131 -0.91 -6.56 -6.91
C ARG A 131 -0.42 -5.31 -6.19
N SER A 132 -0.34 -4.18 -6.89
CA SER A 132 0.13 -2.92 -6.33
C SER A 132 -0.86 -2.34 -5.33
N VAL A 133 -2.15 -2.40 -5.63
CA VAL A 133 -3.25 -1.93 -4.77
C VAL A 133 -3.30 -2.76 -3.48
N VAL A 134 -3.30 -4.10 -3.60
CA VAL A 134 -3.29 -5.00 -2.45
C VAL A 134 -2.05 -4.78 -1.60
N ARG A 135 -0.87 -4.67 -2.23
CA ARG A 135 0.38 -4.46 -1.49
C ARG A 135 0.42 -3.11 -0.79
N ALA A 136 -0.04 -2.04 -1.43
CA ALA A 136 -0.12 -0.71 -0.82
C ALA A 136 -1.05 -0.71 0.40
N ALA A 137 -2.23 -1.34 0.27
CA ALA A 137 -3.18 -1.47 1.37
C ALA A 137 -2.62 -2.30 2.53
N GLN A 138 -1.91 -3.40 2.26
CA GLN A 138 -1.24 -4.20 3.28
C GLN A 138 -0.18 -3.40 4.06
N LEU A 139 0.62 -2.60 3.36
CA LEU A 139 1.63 -1.75 4.00
C LEU A 139 1.00 -0.66 4.87
N ALA A 140 -0.07 -0.03 4.37
CA ALA A 140 -0.80 1.01 5.08
C ALA A 140 -1.83 0.46 6.08
N GLN A 141 -1.98 -0.87 6.22
CA GLN A 141 -3.01 -1.53 7.03
C GLN A 141 -4.42 -0.99 6.73
N GLY A 142 -4.65 -0.62 5.47
CA GLY A 142 -5.89 -0.04 4.97
C GLY A 142 -6.73 -1.03 4.17
N CYS A 143 -7.74 -0.49 3.51
CA CYS A 143 -8.64 -1.24 2.63
C CYS A 143 -8.21 -1.13 1.17
N HIS A 144 -8.67 -2.06 0.33
CA HIS A 144 -8.38 -2.06 -1.11
C HIS A 144 -9.56 -2.50 -1.93
N ILE A 145 -9.66 -1.95 -3.15
CA ILE A 145 -10.60 -2.39 -4.19
C ILE A 145 -9.82 -2.42 -5.50
N PHE A 146 -9.78 -3.59 -6.15
CA PHE A 146 -9.04 -3.80 -7.39
C PHE A 146 -9.89 -4.36 -8.54
N ASP A 147 -11.14 -4.76 -8.30
CA ASP A 147 -12.01 -5.31 -9.33
C ASP A 147 -12.88 -4.21 -9.94
N LYS A 148 -14.02 -3.89 -9.36
CA LYS A 148 -14.95 -2.89 -9.84
C LYS A 148 -15.50 -2.06 -8.70
N TRP A 149 -15.60 -0.74 -8.92
CA TRP A 149 -16.33 0.11 -8.00
C TRP A 149 -17.83 -0.12 -8.14
N ILE A 150 -18.48 -0.45 -7.04
CA ILE A 150 -19.95 -0.58 -6.98
C ILE A 150 -20.50 0.78 -6.56
N PRO A 151 -21.31 1.45 -7.43
CA PRO A 151 -21.94 2.70 -7.06
C PRO A 151 -22.79 2.56 -5.79
N GLY A 152 -22.68 3.53 -4.89
CA GLY A 152 -23.36 3.49 -3.60
C GLY A 152 -22.53 2.89 -2.46
N SER A 153 -21.32 2.42 -2.72
CA SER A 153 -20.47 1.82 -1.68
C SER A 153 -20.17 2.75 -0.51
N LEU A 154 -20.09 4.06 -0.74
CA LEU A 154 -19.94 5.05 0.32
C LEU A 154 -21.28 5.65 0.74
N THR A 155 -22.12 6.01 -0.20
CA THR A 155 -23.40 6.68 0.07
C THR A 155 -24.46 5.73 0.63
N ASN A 156 -24.49 4.46 0.20
CA ASN A 156 -25.42 3.42 0.65
C ASN A 156 -24.69 2.28 1.40
N ARG A 157 -23.63 2.62 2.13
CA ARG A 157 -22.77 1.66 2.82
C ARG A 157 -23.51 0.73 3.77
N HIS A 158 -24.57 1.21 4.41
CA HIS A 158 -25.35 0.42 5.36
C HIS A 158 -25.97 -0.84 4.74
N GLN A 159 -26.31 -0.80 3.44
CA GLN A 159 -26.85 -1.96 2.75
C GLN A 159 -25.75 -2.82 2.11
N LEU A 160 -24.73 -2.18 1.51
CA LEU A 160 -23.68 -2.88 0.75
C LEU A 160 -22.62 -3.49 1.65
N LEU A 161 -22.18 -2.76 2.67
CA LEU A 161 -21.05 -3.15 3.53
C LEU A 161 -21.48 -3.72 4.90
N ASN A 162 -22.77 -3.87 5.16
CA ASN A 162 -23.29 -4.36 6.46
C ASN A 162 -22.81 -5.78 6.80
N LYS A 163 -22.44 -6.58 5.79
CA LYS A 163 -21.92 -7.95 5.98
C LYS A 163 -20.40 -8.01 6.13
N CYS A 164 -19.69 -6.90 6.01
CA CYS A 164 -18.24 -6.87 6.17
C CYS A 164 -17.89 -7.00 7.66
N PRO A 165 -17.06 -7.98 8.06
CA PRO A 165 -16.63 -8.11 9.43
C PRO A 165 -15.81 -6.89 9.85
N THR A 166 -16.17 -6.32 10.99
CA THR A 166 -15.44 -5.24 11.65
C THR A 166 -14.78 -5.76 12.90
N LYS A 167 -13.61 -5.22 13.23
CA LYS A 167 -12.85 -5.57 14.42
C LYS A 167 -12.44 -4.33 15.18
N LEU A 168 -12.39 -4.43 16.49
CA LEU A 168 -11.83 -3.41 17.36
C LEU A 168 -10.35 -3.73 17.60
N VAL A 169 -9.50 -2.72 17.45
CA VAL A 169 -8.07 -2.83 17.74
C VAL A 169 -7.67 -1.81 18.80
N ASN A 170 -6.68 -2.16 19.61
CA ASN A 170 -6.08 -1.25 20.58
C ASN A 170 -5.04 -0.33 19.91
N GLU A 171 -4.38 0.51 20.70
CA GLU A 171 -3.32 1.42 20.26
C GLU A 171 -2.10 0.73 19.61
N PHE A 172 -1.92 -0.57 19.88
CA PHE A 172 -0.85 -1.41 19.31
C PHE A 172 -1.31 -2.28 18.13
N ASP A 173 -2.46 -1.98 17.55
CA ASP A 173 -3.09 -2.75 16.45
C ASP A 173 -3.43 -4.22 16.80
N GLN A 174 -3.57 -4.54 18.11
CA GLN A 174 -3.98 -5.85 18.57
C GLN A 174 -5.51 -5.90 18.68
N GLU A 175 -6.11 -7.00 18.27
CA GLU A 175 -7.54 -7.24 18.41
C GLU A 175 -7.99 -7.28 19.88
N VAL A 176 -9.06 -6.55 20.17
CA VAL A 176 -9.71 -6.56 21.48
C VAL A 176 -10.99 -7.39 21.36
N PRO A 177 -11.02 -8.62 21.89
CA PRO A 177 -12.19 -9.50 21.82
C PRO A 177 -13.33 -9.01 22.72
N GLY A 178 -14.55 -9.47 22.43
CA GLY A 178 -15.72 -9.23 23.27
C GLY A 178 -16.62 -8.09 22.83
N TYR A 179 -16.26 -7.33 21.80
CA TYR A 179 -17.06 -6.22 21.27
C TYR A 179 -17.87 -6.60 20.01
N GLU A 180 -17.90 -7.86 19.63
CA GLU A 180 -18.47 -8.35 18.37
C GLU A 180 -19.97 -8.01 18.24
N ASP A 181 -20.75 -8.18 19.31
CA ASP A 181 -22.18 -7.87 19.33
C ASP A 181 -22.48 -6.37 19.20
N GLN A 182 -21.58 -5.53 19.71
CA GLN A 182 -21.72 -4.08 19.59
C GLN A 182 -21.31 -3.61 18.18
N LEU A 183 -20.26 -4.22 17.61
CA LEU A 183 -19.76 -3.89 16.26
C LEU A 183 -20.77 -4.27 15.17
N THR A 184 -21.50 -5.38 15.32
CA THR A 184 -22.56 -5.78 14.35
C THR A 184 -23.71 -4.78 14.27
N LYS A 185 -23.96 -4.00 15.33
CA LYS A 185 -25.01 -2.95 15.35
C LYS A 185 -24.51 -1.61 14.81
N MET A 186 -23.19 -1.48 14.58
CA MET A 186 -22.61 -0.24 14.10
C MET A 186 -22.70 -0.11 12.58
N PRO A 187 -22.83 1.13 12.10
CA PRO A 187 -22.75 1.39 10.67
C PRO A 187 -21.37 1.00 10.13
N ALA A 188 -21.33 0.50 8.89
CA ALA A 188 -20.09 0.19 8.20
C ALA A 188 -19.13 1.40 8.21
N LEU A 189 -17.85 1.16 8.46
CA LEU A 189 -16.82 2.19 8.51
C LEU A 189 -16.69 2.91 7.17
N MET A 190 -16.43 4.21 7.24
CA MET A 190 -16.03 5.02 6.10
C MET A 190 -14.51 5.16 6.09
N PRO A 191 -13.87 5.17 4.91
CA PRO A 191 -12.47 5.52 4.82
C PRO A 191 -12.28 7.03 5.10
N ASP A 192 -11.22 7.36 5.80
CA ASP A 192 -10.84 8.76 6.08
C ASP A 192 -10.07 9.39 4.90
N LEU A 193 -9.52 8.57 4.03
CA LEU A 193 -8.78 8.98 2.84
C LEU A 193 -8.96 7.93 1.74
N VAL A 194 -9.20 8.38 0.52
CA VAL A 194 -9.28 7.51 -0.66
C VAL A 194 -8.12 7.83 -1.59
N VAL A 195 -7.42 6.78 -2.02
CA VAL A 195 -6.34 6.85 -3.02
C VAL A 195 -6.80 6.14 -4.27
N THR A 196 -6.92 6.86 -5.39
CA THR A 196 -7.26 6.28 -6.68
C THR A 196 -6.07 6.31 -7.64
N LEU A 197 -5.83 5.19 -8.32
CA LEU A 197 -4.76 5.08 -9.32
C LEU A 197 -5.17 5.59 -10.70
N THR A 198 -6.47 5.81 -10.91
CA THR A 198 -7.02 6.29 -12.18
C THR A 198 -8.21 7.19 -11.89
N VAL A 199 -8.09 8.47 -12.17
CA VAL A 199 -9.15 9.45 -11.87
C VAL A 199 -10.31 9.31 -12.85
N ARG A 200 -10.01 9.14 -14.14
CA ARG A 200 -11.00 9.09 -15.20
C ARG A 200 -12.00 7.94 -15.05
N ASP A 201 -11.54 6.76 -14.66
CA ASP A 201 -12.38 5.56 -14.54
C ASP A 201 -13.23 5.58 -13.25
N HIS A 202 -12.83 6.40 -12.26
CA HIS A 202 -13.43 6.43 -10.93
C HIS A 202 -14.22 7.71 -10.62
N TYR A 203 -14.80 8.37 -11.63
CA TYR A 203 -15.58 9.62 -11.41
C TYR A 203 -16.77 9.44 -10.46
N ILE A 204 -17.42 8.26 -10.46
CA ILE A 204 -18.51 7.94 -9.53
C ILE A 204 -18.01 7.88 -8.09
N LEU A 205 -16.88 7.19 -7.86
CA LEU A 205 -16.22 7.14 -6.57
C LEU A 205 -15.88 8.55 -6.06
N LEU A 206 -15.26 9.37 -6.91
CA LEU A 206 -14.86 10.73 -6.54
C LEU A 206 -16.07 11.62 -6.22
N ARG A 207 -17.18 11.45 -6.95
CA ARG A 207 -18.45 12.12 -6.62
C ARG A 207 -19.00 11.68 -5.26
N GLU A 208 -18.99 10.39 -4.96
CA GLU A 208 -19.41 9.86 -3.66
C GLU A 208 -18.48 10.36 -2.52
N CYS A 209 -17.19 10.44 -2.75
CA CYS A 209 -16.24 11.03 -1.81
C CYS A 209 -16.54 12.51 -1.54
N GLY A 210 -16.85 13.29 -2.58
CA GLY A 210 -17.26 14.69 -2.43
C GLY A 210 -18.53 14.86 -1.62
N GLN A 211 -19.54 14.00 -1.82
CA GLN A 211 -20.79 14.01 -1.04
C GLN A 211 -20.60 13.65 0.42
N ASN A 212 -19.63 12.79 0.72
CA ASN A 212 -19.32 12.35 2.10
C ASN A 212 -18.16 13.13 2.72
N HIS A 213 -17.64 14.17 2.07
CA HIS A 213 -16.51 14.99 2.53
C HIS A 213 -15.23 14.19 2.80
N ILE A 214 -14.99 13.13 2.04
CA ILE A 214 -13.79 12.31 2.16
C ILE A 214 -12.71 12.89 1.25
N PRO A 215 -11.52 13.26 1.78
CA PRO A 215 -10.41 13.72 0.97
C PRO A 215 -9.89 12.61 0.04
N THR A 216 -9.46 13.02 -1.16
CA THR A 216 -9.01 12.10 -2.20
C THR A 216 -7.61 12.42 -2.66
N ILE A 217 -6.80 11.38 -2.90
CA ILE A 217 -5.53 11.43 -3.62
C ILE A 217 -5.73 10.69 -4.93
N GLY A 218 -5.29 11.24 -6.04
CA GLY A 218 -5.42 10.54 -7.33
C GLY A 218 -4.27 10.81 -8.27
N ILE A 219 -3.94 9.81 -9.08
CA ILE A 219 -3.05 9.99 -10.23
C ILE A 219 -3.87 10.65 -11.32
N VAL A 220 -3.42 11.82 -11.75
CA VAL A 220 -4.07 12.65 -12.76
C VAL A 220 -3.18 12.73 -13.98
N ASP A 221 -3.59 12.10 -15.06
CA ASP A 221 -2.92 12.26 -16.34
C ASP A 221 -3.40 13.53 -17.08
N THR A 222 -2.82 13.83 -18.21
CA THR A 222 -3.08 15.04 -18.98
C THR A 222 -4.51 15.14 -19.56
N ASP A 223 -5.23 14.02 -19.65
CA ASP A 223 -6.63 13.93 -20.14
C ASP A 223 -7.67 14.04 -19.03
N ALA A 224 -7.26 13.86 -17.76
CA ALA A 224 -8.15 13.90 -16.60
C ALA A 224 -8.28 15.32 -16.02
N ASP A 225 -9.35 15.59 -15.28
CA ASP A 225 -9.56 16.86 -14.60
C ASP A 225 -8.95 16.82 -13.18
N PRO A 226 -7.93 17.63 -12.88
CA PRO A 226 -7.30 17.67 -11.57
C PRO A 226 -8.21 18.23 -10.46
N THR A 227 -9.28 18.92 -10.80
CA THR A 227 -10.18 19.54 -9.83
C THR A 227 -11.06 18.51 -9.10
N TRP A 228 -11.19 17.30 -9.63
CA TRP A 228 -11.97 16.22 -9.01
C TRP A 228 -11.27 15.62 -7.79
N VAL A 229 -9.99 15.90 -7.61
CA VAL A 229 -9.15 15.28 -6.58
C VAL A 229 -8.60 16.35 -5.64
N THR A 230 -8.64 16.09 -4.34
CA THR A 230 -8.14 17.02 -3.32
C THR A 230 -6.60 17.16 -3.41
N TYR A 231 -5.91 16.05 -3.62
CA TYR A 231 -4.44 16.00 -3.75
C TYR A 231 -4.05 15.32 -5.07
N PRO A 232 -4.01 16.04 -6.18
CA PRO A 232 -3.63 15.47 -7.46
C PRO A 232 -2.14 15.14 -7.52
N ILE A 233 -1.81 13.99 -8.06
CA ILE A 233 -0.45 13.60 -8.43
C ILE A 233 -0.40 13.57 -9.95
N PRO A 234 0.15 14.60 -10.63
CA PRO A 234 0.21 14.60 -12.08
C PRO A 234 1.22 13.56 -12.55
N ALA A 235 0.76 12.48 -13.13
CA ALA A 235 1.60 11.39 -13.60
C ALA A 235 0.82 10.48 -14.55
N ASN A 236 1.55 9.66 -15.29
CA ASN A 236 1.00 8.65 -16.19
C ASN A 236 0.21 7.59 -15.42
N ASP A 237 -1.06 7.42 -15.76
CA ASP A 237 -1.93 6.41 -15.16
C ASP A 237 -2.05 5.13 -15.99
N ASP A 238 -1.60 5.12 -17.25
CA ASP A 238 -1.58 3.95 -18.13
C ASP A 238 -0.42 3.02 -17.86
N SER A 239 0.73 3.56 -17.43
CA SER A 239 1.92 2.77 -17.15
C SER A 239 1.79 2.03 -15.83
N LEU A 240 1.71 0.69 -15.86
CA LEU A 240 1.75 -0.15 -14.66
C LEU A 240 3.02 0.08 -13.82
N ARG A 241 4.13 0.47 -14.43
CA ARG A 241 5.36 0.81 -13.71
C ARG A 241 5.20 2.06 -12.88
N CYS A 242 4.55 3.09 -13.43
CA CYS A 242 4.27 4.34 -12.75
C CYS A 242 3.29 4.13 -11.59
N THR A 243 2.14 3.49 -11.86
CA THR A 243 1.10 3.23 -10.86
C THR A 243 1.62 2.36 -9.72
N ASN A 244 2.47 1.35 -10.00
CA ASN A 244 3.11 0.51 -9.00
C ASN A 244 4.04 1.30 -8.08
N VAL A 245 4.87 2.20 -8.64
CA VAL A 245 5.76 3.04 -7.84
C VAL A 245 4.97 3.98 -6.95
N ILE A 246 4.00 4.70 -7.51
CA ILE A 246 3.19 5.67 -6.75
C ILE A 246 2.38 4.97 -5.65
N ALA A 247 1.66 3.89 -5.98
CA ALA A 247 0.91 3.11 -5.00
C ALA A 247 1.82 2.57 -3.89
N GLY A 248 2.98 2.03 -4.26
CA GLY A 248 3.97 1.52 -3.32
C GLY A 248 4.51 2.57 -2.37
N VAL A 249 4.87 3.76 -2.89
CA VAL A 249 5.34 4.90 -2.08
C VAL A 249 4.27 5.38 -1.11
N LEU A 250 3.01 5.48 -1.55
CA LEU A 250 1.89 5.87 -0.68
C LEU A 250 1.62 4.81 0.39
N GLY A 251 1.66 3.51 0.02
CA GLY A 251 1.56 2.41 0.99
C GLY A 251 2.69 2.45 2.03
N ARG A 252 3.92 2.73 1.61
CA ARG A 252 5.07 2.87 2.51
C ARG A 252 4.92 4.07 3.44
N ALA A 253 4.40 5.20 2.94
CA ALA A 253 4.07 6.35 3.76
C ALA A 253 3.04 6.01 4.85
N GLY A 254 2.03 5.20 4.53
CA GLY A 254 1.08 4.66 5.51
C GLY A 254 1.75 3.82 6.57
N GLN A 255 2.66 2.93 6.17
CA GLN A 255 3.46 2.13 7.10
C GLN A 255 4.29 2.99 8.06
N GLU A 256 4.92 4.05 7.56
CA GLU A 256 5.66 5.01 8.41
C GLU A 256 4.74 5.71 9.42
N GLY A 257 3.51 6.05 9.03
CA GLY A 257 2.51 6.62 9.91
C GLY A 257 2.12 5.67 11.06
N HIS A 258 1.88 4.40 10.76
CA HIS A 258 1.61 3.37 11.77
C HIS A 258 2.80 3.15 12.71
N GLN A 259 4.02 3.12 12.19
CA GLN A 259 5.22 3.01 13.03
C GLN A 259 5.36 4.18 14.00
N ARG A 260 5.07 5.41 13.54
CA ARG A 260 5.07 6.61 14.40
C ARG A 260 3.97 6.53 15.46
N ARG A 261 2.77 6.03 15.10
CA ARG A 261 1.67 5.83 16.05
C ARG A 261 2.06 4.82 17.12
N ALA A 262 2.59 3.65 16.73
CA ALA A 262 3.01 2.63 17.66
C ALA A 262 4.18 3.08 18.57
N ALA A 263 5.08 3.93 18.06
CA ALA A 263 6.13 4.54 18.87
C ALA A 263 5.53 5.51 19.93
N ALA A 264 4.62 6.39 19.53
CA ALA A 264 3.93 7.30 20.44
C ALA A 264 3.10 6.56 21.50
N ALA A 265 2.43 5.46 21.13
CA ALA A 265 1.69 4.63 22.06
C ALA A 265 2.60 3.96 23.12
N ARG A 266 3.84 3.61 22.76
CA ARG A 266 4.84 3.09 23.73
C ARG A 266 5.27 4.14 24.75
N GLU A 267 5.21 5.41 24.37
CA GLU A 267 5.49 6.57 25.24
C GLU A 267 4.22 7.00 26.03
N GLY A 268 3.10 6.31 25.84
CA GLY A 268 1.83 6.63 26.50
C GLY A 268 1.07 7.78 25.84
N LEU A 269 1.46 8.20 24.63
CA LEU A 269 0.79 9.27 23.88
C LEU A 269 -0.24 8.67 22.94
N VAL A 270 -1.52 8.96 23.18
CA VAL A 270 -2.62 8.57 22.27
C VAL A 270 -2.74 9.63 21.16
N THR A 271 -2.50 9.22 19.93
CA THR A 271 -2.51 10.12 18.75
C THR A 271 -3.84 10.09 17.97
N TYR A 272 -4.73 9.19 18.32
CA TYR A 272 -6.05 9.04 17.67
C TYR A 272 -7.19 9.45 18.60
N THR A 273 -8.30 9.86 18.02
CA THR A 273 -9.56 10.05 18.74
C THR A 273 -10.36 8.76 18.64
N SER A 274 -10.78 8.20 19.78
CA SER A 274 -11.67 7.04 19.76
C SER A 274 -12.99 7.44 19.10
N THR A 275 -13.36 6.77 18.03
CA THR A 275 -14.55 7.10 17.24
C THR A 275 -15.83 6.54 17.83
N VAL A 276 -15.86 6.09 19.09
CA VAL A 276 -16.89 5.12 19.40
C VAL A 276 -17.59 5.36 20.71
N ASN A 277 -18.92 5.35 20.61
CA ASN A 277 -19.87 5.13 21.68
C ASN A 277 -19.96 3.62 22.01
N LEU A 278 -18.82 2.92 22.16
CA LEU A 278 -18.80 1.56 22.66
C LEU A 278 -18.88 1.60 24.17
N THR A 279 -19.85 0.87 24.74
CA THR A 279 -19.92 0.70 26.17
C THR A 279 -18.79 -0.24 26.61
N PRO A 280 -17.96 0.17 27.59
CA PRO A 280 -16.94 -0.73 28.13
C PRO A 280 -17.58 -2.02 28.61
N ILE A 281 -16.98 -3.16 28.25
CA ILE A 281 -17.39 -4.45 28.79
C ILE A 281 -16.91 -4.49 30.23
N GLU A 282 -17.83 -4.53 31.18
CA GLU A 282 -17.51 -4.83 32.58
C GLU A 282 -16.93 -6.26 32.60
N ARG A 283 -15.62 -6.38 32.62
CA ARG A 283 -14.97 -7.67 32.87
C ARG A 283 -15.32 -8.08 34.30
N SER A 284 -15.85 -9.27 34.43
CA SER A 284 -16.08 -9.82 35.74
C SER A 284 -14.74 -9.86 36.50
N ARG A 285 -14.75 -9.48 37.79
CA ARG A 285 -13.52 -9.50 38.62
C ARG A 285 -12.81 -10.87 38.61
N GLU A 286 -13.51 -11.94 38.23
CA GLU A 286 -12.98 -13.27 38.05
C GLU A 286 -12.16 -13.42 36.76
N GLU A 287 -12.59 -12.82 35.65
CA GLU A 287 -11.84 -12.86 34.38
C GLU A 287 -10.55 -12.06 34.47
N ASP A 288 -10.55 -10.93 35.19
CA ASP A 288 -9.35 -10.17 35.45
C ASP A 288 -8.36 -10.93 36.35
N ARG A 289 -8.84 -11.67 37.35
CA ARG A 289 -8.02 -12.58 38.17
C ARG A 289 -7.44 -13.71 37.36
N ASP A 290 -8.20 -14.33 36.49
CA ASP A 290 -7.74 -15.42 35.60
C ASP A 290 -6.75 -14.94 34.55
N ALA A 291 -6.93 -13.77 33.97
CA ALA A 291 -6.00 -13.13 33.06
C ALA A 291 -4.68 -12.81 33.76
N LEU A 292 -4.73 -12.28 35.00
CA LEU A 292 -3.57 -12.02 35.82
C LEU A 292 -2.83 -13.32 36.20
N TYR A 293 -3.54 -14.37 36.53
CA TYR A 293 -2.97 -15.67 36.89
C TYR A 293 -2.32 -16.37 35.68
N LYS A 294 -2.91 -16.28 34.49
CA LYS A 294 -2.32 -16.75 33.23
C LYS A 294 -1.05 -15.98 32.87
N ARG A 295 -1.02 -14.67 33.13
CA ARG A 295 0.16 -13.81 32.89
C ARG A 295 1.31 -14.15 33.84
N TYR A 296 1.01 -14.38 35.12
CA TYR A 296 1.98 -14.81 36.13
C TYR A 296 2.58 -16.19 35.83
N ARG A 297 1.76 -17.13 35.39
CA ARG A 297 2.21 -18.48 34.99
C ARG A 297 3.12 -18.48 33.74
N ARG A 298 2.88 -17.59 32.79
CA ARG A 298 3.73 -17.42 31.60
C ARG A 298 5.06 -16.74 31.95
N GLY A 299 5.08 -15.76 32.84
CA GLY A 299 6.28 -15.08 33.33
C GLY A 299 7.19 -16.00 34.16
N GLY A 300 6.61 -16.84 35.01
CA GLY A 300 7.34 -17.81 35.83
C GLY A 300 8.01 -18.96 35.05
N ARG A 301 7.46 -19.33 33.86
CA ARG A 301 8.11 -20.30 32.97
C ARG A 301 9.27 -19.72 32.15
N ALA A 302 9.22 -18.43 31.82
CA ALA A 302 10.33 -17.75 31.13
C ALA A 302 11.53 -17.50 32.05
N GLY A 303 11.30 -17.25 33.35
CA GLY A 303 12.35 -17.08 34.34
C GLY A 303 13.10 -18.38 34.67
N ARG A 304 12.45 -19.52 34.68
CA ARG A 304 13.10 -20.82 34.95
C ARG A 304 13.94 -21.37 33.80
N ARG A 305 13.70 -20.96 32.56
CA ARG A 305 14.55 -21.32 31.39
C ARG A 305 15.86 -20.50 31.29
N ARG A 306 15.93 -19.34 31.96
CA ARG A 306 17.17 -18.50 32.02
C ARG A 306 18.12 -18.85 33.21
N ALA A 307 17.68 -19.68 34.14
CA ALA A 307 18.49 -20.09 35.29
C ALA A 307 19.12 -21.49 35.15
N GLN A 308 18.93 -22.14 33.99
CA GLN A 308 19.48 -23.48 33.70
C GLN A 308 20.25 -23.52 32.36
N GLY A 309 20.75 -22.36 31.85
CA GLY A 309 21.62 -22.29 30.70
C GLY A 309 22.87 -21.51 30.97
#